data_372c38452226841e42e92c60ee047190
#
_entry.id   372c38452226841e42e92c60ee047190
#
_cell.length_a   1.000
_cell.length_b   1.000
_cell.length_c   1.000
_cell.angle_alpha   90.00
_cell.angle_beta   90.00
_cell.angle_gamma   90.00
#
_symmetry.space_group_name_H-M   'P 1'
#
loop_
_entity.id
_entity.type
_entity.pdbx_description
1 polymer ?
#
loop_
_entity_poly.entity_id
_entity_poly.type
_entity_poly.pdbx_seq_one_letter_code
_entity_poly.pdbx_strand_id
1 'polypeptide(L)'
;MTTQKKYELLQNDTINHNGRTLYRIKAITTFGTVFAGTLGGYIEKESNLKHLGNAWVYDNAKVYDSAEVYGNAKVYDSAEVYDNAKVYDSAEVYGNAKVYDSAEVYGNAKVYDSAEVYGNAEVYGNAEVWGSAKVWGNAEVWGSAEVYGNAKVYGNAEVWGSAKVRSFAVLSERKMIFWASNVGTENGTLTVYNGKDGLLVTRGCFTGTVEEFLAKSDEVHDEKTKREYQLLIEVAKSRILGEAT
;
A
#
# COMPACT_ATOMS: atom_id res chain seq x y z
N MET A 1 -10.62 23.01 -25.32
CA MET A 1 -11.65 23.12 -24.26
C MET A 1 -10.94 23.58 -23.00
N THR A 2 -11.32 24.73 -22.42
CA THR A 2 -10.78 25.20 -21.14
C THR A 2 -11.33 24.30 -20.05
N THR A 3 -10.47 23.60 -19.31
CA THR A 3 -10.86 22.78 -18.16
C THR A 3 -11.46 23.72 -17.10
N GLN A 4 -12.69 23.46 -16.68
CA GLN A 4 -13.32 24.22 -15.62
C GLN A 4 -12.56 24.02 -14.32
N LYS A 5 -12.13 25.12 -13.68
CA LYS A 5 -11.48 25.06 -12.37
C LYS A 5 -12.46 24.55 -11.31
N LYS A 6 -12.05 23.59 -10.49
CA LYS A 6 -12.86 23.07 -9.38
C LYS A 6 -12.44 23.63 -8.01
N TYR A 7 -11.25 24.22 -7.90
CA TYR A 7 -10.71 24.81 -6.68
C TYR A 7 -9.80 26.01 -6.98
N GLU A 8 -9.50 26.75 -5.94
CA GLU A 8 -8.50 27.85 -5.93
C GLU A 8 -7.45 27.60 -4.84
N LEU A 9 -6.28 28.22 -5.01
CA LEU A 9 -5.22 28.27 -4.01
C LEU A 9 -5.36 29.52 -3.16
N LEU A 10 -5.49 29.37 -1.85
CA LEU A 10 -5.63 30.50 -0.93
C LEU A 10 -4.27 31.11 -0.63
N GLN A 11 -4.03 32.34 -1.16
CA GLN A 11 -2.77 33.05 -1.01
C GLN A 11 -2.51 33.51 0.44
N ASN A 12 -3.53 33.62 1.25
CA ASN A 12 -3.50 34.06 2.65
C ASN A 12 -3.59 32.90 3.68
N ASP A 13 -3.67 31.65 3.21
CA ASP A 13 -3.65 30.44 4.05
C ASP A 13 -2.58 29.47 3.51
N THR A 14 -1.36 29.67 4.03
CA THR A 14 -0.19 28.95 3.55
C THR A 14 0.62 28.36 4.70
N ILE A 15 1.36 27.31 4.42
CA ILE A 15 2.36 26.75 5.33
C ILE A 15 3.74 26.72 4.65
N ASN A 16 4.81 26.88 5.44
CA ASN A 16 6.16 26.53 5.00
C ASN A 16 6.42 25.06 5.38
N HIS A 17 6.72 24.24 4.38
CA HIS A 17 7.04 22.83 4.56
C HIS A 17 8.32 22.50 3.79
N ASN A 18 9.37 22.13 4.49
CA ASN A 18 10.69 21.81 3.91
C ASN A 18 11.24 22.92 3.00
N GLY A 19 11.04 24.20 3.38
CA GLY A 19 11.48 25.36 2.60
C GLY A 19 10.57 25.73 1.41
N ARG A 20 9.45 25.04 1.22
CA ARG A 20 8.44 25.29 0.19
C ARG A 20 7.22 25.98 0.77
N THR A 21 6.59 26.83 0.00
CA THR A 21 5.28 27.40 0.36
C THR A 21 4.18 26.53 -0.22
N LEU A 22 3.37 25.94 0.63
CA LEU A 22 2.20 25.19 0.23
C LEU A 22 0.94 26.00 0.56
N TYR A 23 -0.02 25.97 -0.34
CA TYR A 23 -1.24 26.75 -0.29
C TYR A 23 -2.43 25.83 0.06
N ARG A 24 -3.24 26.25 0.99
CA ARG A 24 -4.53 25.59 1.24
C ARG A 24 -5.40 25.70 -0.01
N ILE A 25 -6.09 24.62 -0.35
CA ILE A 25 -7.05 24.62 -1.44
C ILE A 25 -8.47 24.86 -0.92
N LYS A 26 -9.30 25.50 -1.73
CA LYS A 26 -10.73 25.72 -1.48
C LYS A 26 -11.54 25.36 -2.70
N ALA A 27 -12.53 24.51 -2.56
CA ALA A 27 -13.46 24.14 -3.64
C ALA A 27 -14.30 25.35 -4.07
N ILE A 28 -14.30 25.67 -5.36
CA ILE A 28 -15.14 26.75 -5.93
C ILE A 28 -16.40 26.22 -6.61
N THR A 29 -16.46 24.91 -6.88
CA THR A 29 -17.64 24.20 -7.38
C THR A 29 -17.88 22.93 -6.57
N THR A 30 -19.09 22.39 -6.59
CA THR A 30 -19.40 21.08 -6.03
C THR A 30 -19.02 19.98 -7.04
N PHE A 31 -18.28 18.97 -6.58
CA PHE A 31 -17.91 17.78 -7.37
C PHE A 31 -17.77 16.56 -6.46
N GLY A 32 -18.17 15.39 -6.93
CA GLY A 32 -18.17 14.17 -6.12
C GLY A 32 -18.85 14.39 -4.76
N THR A 33 -18.09 14.22 -3.67
CA THR A 33 -18.54 14.44 -2.30
C THR A 33 -18.07 15.78 -1.71
N VAL A 34 -17.38 16.61 -2.49
CA VAL A 34 -16.81 17.90 -2.06
C VAL A 34 -17.75 19.03 -2.45
N PHE A 35 -18.26 19.78 -1.48
CA PHE A 35 -19.14 20.93 -1.72
C PHE A 35 -18.35 22.20 -1.99
N ALA A 36 -18.92 23.10 -2.79
CA ALA A 36 -18.36 24.44 -2.98
C ALA A 36 -18.16 25.13 -1.62
N GLY A 37 -17.01 25.76 -1.43
CA GLY A 37 -16.60 26.40 -0.18
C GLY A 37 -15.81 25.48 0.78
N THR A 38 -15.78 24.16 0.56
CA THR A 38 -14.99 23.22 1.38
C THR A 38 -13.51 23.56 1.29
N LEU A 39 -12.86 23.69 2.45
CA LEU A 39 -11.41 23.78 2.55
C LEU A 39 -10.80 22.37 2.43
N GLY A 40 -9.72 22.28 1.69
CA GLY A 40 -8.94 21.04 1.55
C GLY A 40 -7.61 21.13 2.28
N GLY A 41 -6.67 20.27 1.89
CA GLY A 41 -5.29 20.25 2.36
C GLY A 41 -4.41 21.28 1.67
N TYR A 42 -3.12 21.00 1.59
CA TYR A 42 -2.12 21.91 1.09
C TYR A 42 -1.43 21.37 -0.16
N ILE A 43 -1.32 22.21 -1.19
CA ILE A 43 -0.57 21.87 -2.40
C ILE A 43 0.40 23.00 -2.77
N GLU A 44 1.51 22.67 -3.45
CA GLU A 44 2.49 23.67 -3.87
C GLU A 44 2.00 24.45 -5.09
N LYS A 45 1.35 23.80 -6.03
CA LYS A 45 0.91 24.37 -7.32
C LYS A 45 -0.29 23.64 -7.92
N GLU A 46 -1.00 24.28 -8.84
CA GLU A 46 -2.20 23.71 -9.47
C GLU A 46 -1.95 22.36 -10.18
N SER A 47 -0.72 22.10 -10.66
CA SER A 47 -0.42 20.82 -11.30
C SER A 47 -0.45 19.62 -10.37
N ASN A 48 -0.33 19.85 -9.05
CA ASN A 48 -0.37 18.76 -8.05
C ASN A 48 -1.74 18.11 -7.90
N LEU A 49 -2.82 18.83 -8.22
CA LEU A 49 -4.17 18.28 -8.13
C LEU A 49 -4.94 18.62 -9.42
N LYS A 50 -5.27 17.62 -10.22
CA LYS A 50 -5.94 17.86 -11.51
C LYS A 50 -7.38 18.33 -11.30
N HIS A 51 -7.82 19.27 -12.14
CA HIS A 51 -9.20 19.79 -12.10
C HIS A 51 -10.23 18.81 -12.65
N LEU A 52 -9.83 17.88 -13.52
CA LEU A 52 -10.69 16.84 -14.04
C LEU A 52 -10.86 15.71 -13.01
N GLY A 53 -12.08 15.18 -12.89
CA GLY A 53 -12.41 14.13 -11.92
C GLY A 53 -12.72 14.64 -10.52
N ASN A 54 -12.83 13.70 -9.57
CA ASN A 54 -13.26 13.99 -8.20
C ASN A 54 -12.11 13.94 -7.17
N ALA A 55 -10.86 13.82 -7.63
CA ALA A 55 -9.71 13.78 -6.73
C ALA A 55 -9.66 15.00 -5.81
N TRP A 56 -9.33 14.77 -4.54
CA TRP A 56 -9.23 15.83 -3.55
C TRP A 56 -8.16 15.54 -2.49
N VAL A 57 -7.56 16.61 -2.01
CA VAL A 57 -6.62 16.63 -0.88
C VAL A 57 -7.36 17.21 0.30
N TYR A 58 -7.46 16.49 1.41
CA TYR A 58 -8.24 16.87 2.59
C TYR A 58 -7.34 17.27 3.76
N ASP A 59 -7.90 17.84 4.78
CA ASP A 59 -7.36 18.06 6.11
C ASP A 59 -5.98 18.74 6.12
N ASN A 60 -4.94 18.07 6.58
CA ASN A 60 -3.56 18.57 6.62
C ASN A 60 -2.65 17.83 5.65
N ALA A 61 -3.21 17.02 4.74
CA ALA A 61 -2.44 16.33 3.72
C ALA A 61 -1.73 17.31 2.80
N LYS A 62 -0.56 16.89 2.31
CA LYS A 62 0.32 17.74 1.51
C LYS A 62 0.67 17.04 0.20
N VAL A 63 0.58 17.80 -0.91
CA VAL A 63 1.02 17.35 -2.23
C VAL A 63 1.92 18.42 -2.83
N TYR A 64 3.16 18.07 -3.13
CA TYR A 64 4.15 19.06 -3.56
C TYR A 64 5.17 18.51 -4.55
N ASP A 65 6.14 19.32 -4.96
CA ASP A 65 7.07 19.01 -6.05
C ASP A 65 6.35 18.74 -7.37
N SER A 66 6.68 17.64 -8.04
CA SER A 66 6.06 17.22 -9.30
C SER A 66 5.00 16.14 -9.10
N ALA A 67 4.61 15.89 -7.86
CA ALA A 67 3.58 14.89 -7.56
C ALA A 67 2.21 15.26 -8.16
N GLU A 68 1.47 14.26 -8.58
CA GLU A 68 0.17 14.43 -9.21
C GLU A 68 -0.91 13.57 -8.54
N VAL A 69 -2.04 14.19 -8.21
CA VAL A 69 -3.24 13.53 -7.70
C VAL A 69 -4.39 13.76 -8.67
N TYR A 70 -5.02 12.70 -9.19
CA TYR A 70 -6.07 12.81 -10.20
C TYR A 70 -7.09 11.65 -10.18
N GLY A 71 -8.05 11.67 -11.11
CA GLY A 71 -9.15 10.69 -11.10
C GLY A 71 -10.14 10.92 -9.98
N ASN A 72 -10.32 9.95 -9.11
CA ASN A 72 -11.15 10.02 -7.91
C ASN A 72 -10.31 9.82 -6.63
N ALA A 73 -8.99 9.94 -6.73
CA ALA A 73 -8.07 9.68 -5.63
C ALA A 73 -8.27 10.65 -4.46
N LYS A 74 -8.00 10.14 -3.26
CA LYS A 74 -8.10 10.93 -2.03
C LYS A 74 -6.80 10.87 -1.25
N VAL A 75 -6.33 12.02 -0.81
CA VAL A 75 -5.19 12.14 0.10
C VAL A 75 -5.67 12.91 1.32
N TYR A 76 -5.60 12.35 2.52
CA TYR A 76 -6.20 12.97 3.70
C TYR A 76 -5.40 12.75 4.99
N ASP A 77 -5.89 13.28 6.10
CA ASP A 77 -5.19 13.34 7.40
C ASP A 77 -3.88 14.13 7.31
N SER A 78 -2.74 13.49 7.56
CA SER A 78 -1.39 14.07 7.51
C SER A 78 -0.51 13.43 6.42
N ALA A 79 -1.11 12.75 5.46
CA ALA A 79 -0.38 12.07 4.39
C ALA A 79 0.38 13.05 3.49
N GLU A 80 1.49 12.59 2.95
CA GLU A 80 2.35 13.38 2.07
C GLU A 80 2.60 12.65 0.74
N VAL A 81 2.39 13.36 -0.38
CA VAL A 81 2.68 12.87 -1.74
C VAL A 81 3.62 13.88 -2.40
N TYR A 82 4.83 13.47 -2.80
CA TYR A 82 5.83 14.43 -3.28
C TYR A 82 6.80 13.83 -4.30
N ASP A 83 7.78 14.61 -4.72
CA ASP A 83 8.68 14.32 -5.85
C ASP A 83 7.89 14.09 -7.15
N ASN A 84 8.01 12.96 -7.81
CA ASN A 84 7.30 12.62 -9.04
C ASN A 84 6.19 11.58 -8.84
N ALA A 85 5.78 11.35 -7.59
CA ALA A 85 4.79 10.33 -7.26
C ALA A 85 3.42 10.63 -7.85
N LYS A 86 2.66 9.57 -8.14
CA LYS A 86 1.30 9.68 -8.65
C LYS A 86 0.32 8.88 -7.82
N VAL A 87 -0.81 9.51 -7.50
CA VAL A 87 -1.94 8.87 -6.83
C VAL A 87 -3.20 9.10 -7.68
N TYR A 88 -3.79 8.04 -8.21
CA TYR A 88 -4.88 8.20 -9.18
C TYR A 88 -5.94 7.09 -9.14
N ASP A 89 -6.89 7.13 -10.07
CA ASP A 89 -8.10 6.32 -10.06
C ASP A 89 -8.91 6.53 -8.78
N SER A 90 -9.12 5.51 -7.97
CA SER A 90 -9.85 5.59 -6.71
C SER A 90 -8.95 5.27 -5.50
N ALA A 91 -7.64 5.45 -5.65
CA ALA A 91 -6.68 5.20 -4.59
C ALA A 91 -6.83 6.16 -3.41
N GLU A 92 -6.53 5.67 -2.23
CA GLU A 92 -6.58 6.46 -0.99
C GLU A 92 -5.23 6.40 -0.26
N VAL A 93 -4.69 7.57 0.13
CA VAL A 93 -3.46 7.71 0.91
C VAL A 93 -3.78 8.54 2.15
N TYR A 94 -3.58 7.99 3.35
CA TYR A 94 -4.02 8.66 4.58
C TYR A 94 -3.20 8.31 5.83
N GLY A 95 -3.59 8.87 6.98
CA GLY A 95 -2.81 8.80 8.20
C GLY A 95 -1.54 9.65 8.09
N ASN A 96 -0.39 9.07 8.36
CA ASN A 96 0.93 9.68 8.18
C ASN A 96 1.70 9.03 7.02
N ALA A 97 1.00 8.39 6.08
CA ALA A 97 1.61 7.68 4.97
C ALA A 97 2.35 8.63 4.02
N LYS A 98 3.39 8.10 3.38
CA LYS A 98 4.18 8.85 2.40
C LYS A 98 4.31 8.09 1.09
N VAL A 99 4.07 8.81 -0.02
CA VAL A 99 4.27 8.31 -1.37
C VAL A 99 5.19 9.28 -2.10
N TYR A 100 6.37 8.85 -2.55
CA TYR A 100 7.38 9.77 -3.08
C TYR A 100 8.31 9.13 -4.12
N ASP A 101 9.31 9.87 -4.58
CA ASP A 101 10.13 9.53 -5.75
C ASP A 101 9.25 9.38 -7.01
N SER A 102 9.27 8.22 -7.65
CA SER A 102 8.46 7.90 -8.84
C SER A 102 7.41 6.83 -8.58
N ALA A 103 7.01 6.66 -7.31
CA ALA A 103 6.03 5.65 -6.93
C ALA A 103 4.62 5.97 -7.44
N GLU A 104 3.87 4.93 -7.76
CA GLU A 104 2.50 5.05 -8.22
C GLU A 104 1.53 4.25 -7.32
N VAL A 105 0.42 4.88 -6.91
CA VAL A 105 -0.65 4.25 -6.14
C VAL A 105 -1.97 4.46 -6.89
N TYR A 106 -2.62 3.38 -7.34
CA TYR A 106 -3.78 3.50 -8.22
C TYR A 106 -4.80 2.35 -8.10
N GLY A 107 -5.85 2.42 -8.91
CA GLY A 107 -6.99 1.50 -8.76
C GLY A 107 -7.81 1.84 -7.51
N ASN A 108 -8.05 0.87 -6.65
CA ASN A 108 -8.69 1.05 -5.34
C ASN A 108 -7.68 0.80 -4.20
N ALA A 109 -6.39 0.94 -4.47
CA ALA A 109 -5.35 0.67 -3.49
C ALA A 109 -5.37 1.67 -2.33
N LYS A 110 -4.93 1.21 -1.16
CA LYS A 110 -4.83 2.04 0.04
C LYS A 110 -3.44 1.99 0.64
N VAL A 111 -2.91 3.16 0.99
CA VAL A 111 -1.65 3.31 1.71
C VAL A 111 -1.91 4.17 2.94
N TYR A 112 -1.72 3.63 4.14
CA TYR A 112 -2.14 4.34 5.34
C TYR A 112 -1.30 4.07 6.59
N ASP A 113 -1.68 4.65 7.72
CA ASP A 113 -0.91 4.71 8.96
C ASP A 113 0.42 5.43 8.75
N SER A 114 1.55 4.75 8.90
CA SER A 114 2.91 5.27 8.70
C SER A 114 3.66 4.55 7.58
N ALA A 115 2.92 3.96 6.62
CA ALA A 115 3.49 3.26 5.50
C ALA A 115 4.20 4.20 4.52
N GLU A 116 5.25 3.71 3.89
CA GLU A 116 6.01 4.45 2.88
C GLU A 116 6.07 3.65 1.56
N VAL A 117 5.73 4.31 0.45
CA VAL A 117 5.85 3.76 -0.92
C VAL A 117 6.73 4.71 -1.74
N TYR A 118 7.86 4.22 -2.27
CA TYR A 118 8.83 5.10 -2.93
C TYR A 118 9.71 4.38 -3.97
N GLY A 119 10.59 5.12 -4.61
CA GLY A 119 11.35 4.61 -5.76
C GLY A 119 10.46 4.53 -6.99
N ASN A 120 10.46 3.41 -7.69
CA ASN A 120 9.54 3.10 -8.80
C ASN A 120 8.49 2.06 -8.39
N ALA A 121 8.16 1.97 -7.09
CA ALA A 121 7.23 0.97 -6.60
C ALA A 121 5.79 1.29 -7.02
N GLU A 122 5.02 0.23 -7.27
CA GLU A 122 3.62 0.33 -7.64
C GLU A 122 2.72 -0.41 -6.63
N VAL A 123 1.65 0.25 -6.19
CA VAL A 123 0.61 -0.34 -5.34
C VAL A 123 -0.75 -0.14 -6.03
N TYR A 124 -1.41 -1.22 -6.44
CA TYR A 124 -2.61 -1.11 -7.26
C TYR A 124 -3.64 -2.23 -7.08
N GLY A 125 -4.75 -2.13 -7.81
CA GLY A 125 -5.88 -3.04 -7.63
C GLY A 125 -6.65 -2.72 -6.35
N ASN A 126 -6.82 -3.69 -5.47
CA ASN A 126 -7.42 -3.53 -4.14
C ASN A 126 -6.36 -3.78 -3.04
N ALA A 127 -5.09 -3.58 -3.35
CA ALA A 127 -3.99 -3.83 -2.41
C ALA A 127 -3.98 -2.81 -1.26
N GLU A 128 -3.53 -3.26 -0.10
CA GLU A 128 -3.41 -2.41 1.08
C GLU A 128 -1.99 -2.48 1.65
N VAL A 129 -1.40 -1.31 1.95
CA VAL A 129 -0.09 -1.16 2.59
C VAL A 129 -0.24 -0.28 3.81
N TRP A 130 0.05 -0.80 5.02
CA TRP A 130 -0.16 -0.02 6.25
C TRP A 130 0.80 -0.35 7.40
N GLY A 131 0.55 0.28 8.54
CA GLY A 131 1.45 0.20 9.69
C GLY A 131 2.73 0.98 9.44
N SER A 132 3.87 0.35 9.62
CA SER A 132 5.20 0.89 9.30
C SER A 132 5.84 0.16 8.12
N ALA A 133 5.02 -0.41 7.24
CA ALA A 133 5.49 -1.14 6.07
C ALA A 133 6.15 -0.21 5.05
N LYS A 134 7.14 -0.73 4.35
CA LYS A 134 7.85 0.00 3.30
C LYS A 134 7.88 -0.80 2.01
N VAL A 135 7.50 -0.15 0.91
CA VAL A 135 7.52 -0.72 -0.45
C VAL A 135 8.36 0.20 -1.34
N TRP A 136 9.44 -0.32 -1.95
CA TRP A 136 10.34 0.54 -2.74
C TRP A 136 11.13 -0.21 -3.83
N GLY A 137 11.92 0.54 -4.58
CA GLY A 137 12.64 0.00 -5.76
C GLY A 137 11.68 -0.18 -6.92
N ASN A 138 11.64 -1.35 -7.52
CA ASN A 138 10.69 -1.74 -8.56
C ASN A 138 9.69 -2.77 -8.02
N ALA A 139 9.38 -2.73 -6.73
CA ALA A 139 8.46 -3.67 -6.11
C ALA A 139 7.02 -3.36 -6.49
N GLU A 140 6.22 -4.42 -6.65
CA GLU A 140 4.80 -4.31 -6.97
C GLU A 140 3.94 -5.00 -5.90
N VAL A 141 2.86 -4.34 -5.48
CA VAL A 141 1.85 -4.89 -4.56
C VAL A 141 0.48 -4.71 -5.19
N TRP A 142 -0.22 -5.81 -5.52
CA TRP A 142 -1.47 -5.73 -6.29
C TRP A 142 -2.47 -6.86 -6.03
N GLY A 143 -3.61 -6.78 -6.71
CA GLY A 143 -4.73 -7.69 -6.45
C GLY A 143 -5.44 -7.30 -5.16
N SER A 144 -5.59 -8.23 -4.24
CA SER A 144 -6.09 -8.01 -2.87
C SER A 144 -5.01 -8.33 -1.84
N ALA A 145 -3.75 -8.07 -2.19
CA ALA A 145 -2.62 -8.32 -1.31
C ALA A 145 -2.55 -7.29 -0.17
N GLU A 146 -2.06 -7.73 0.96
CA GLU A 146 -1.89 -6.91 2.16
C GLU A 146 -0.42 -6.94 2.61
N VAL A 147 0.18 -5.75 2.80
CA VAL A 147 1.55 -5.58 3.31
C VAL A 147 1.51 -4.66 4.52
N TYR A 148 1.85 -5.15 5.71
CA TYR A 148 1.67 -4.37 6.92
C TYR A 148 2.66 -4.69 8.06
N GLY A 149 2.50 -4.01 9.18
CA GLY A 149 3.44 -4.08 10.29
C GLY A 149 4.77 -3.41 9.96
N ASN A 150 5.88 -4.10 10.13
CA ASN A 150 7.22 -3.64 9.78
C ASN A 150 7.77 -4.31 8.50
N ALA A 151 6.89 -4.79 7.62
CA ALA A 151 7.26 -5.49 6.41
C ALA A 151 8.05 -4.58 5.45
N LYS A 152 9.02 -5.18 4.76
CA LYS A 152 9.85 -4.54 3.75
C LYS A 152 9.74 -5.30 2.44
N VAL A 153 9.21 -4.66 1.40
CA VAL A 153 9.07 -5.21 0.05
C VAL A 153 9.83 -4.30 -0.90
N TYR A 154 10.85 -4.80 -1.57
CA TYR A 154 11.75 -3.95 -2.36
C TYR A 154 12.41 -4.70 -3.52
N GLY A 155 13.30 -4.04 -4.23
CA GLY A 155 13.98 -4.62 -5.38
C GLY A 155 12.99 -4.94 -6.49
N ASN A 156 12.89 -6.20 -6.89
CA ASN A 156 11.92 -6.70 -7.88
C ASN A 156 10.91 -7.67 -7.25
N ALA A 157 10.62 -7.53 -5.96
CA ALA A 157 9.63 -8.36 -5.29
C ALA A 157 8.21 -8.03 -5.75
N GLU A 158 7.38 -9.05 -5.88
CA GLU A 158 5.96 -8.92 -6.19
C GLU A 158 5.13 -9.59 -5.11
N VAL A 159 4.12 -8.89 -4.60
CA VAL A 159 3.12 -9.40 -3.64
C VAL A 159 1.74 -9.22 -4.24
N TRP A 160 1.06 -10.31 -4.57
CA TRP A 160 -0.20 -10.25 -5.31
C TRP A 160 -1.22 -11.33 -4.92
N GLY A 161 -2.37 -11.31 -5.60
CA GLY A 161 -3.47 -12.22 -5.27
C GLY A 161 -4.09 -11.87 -3.93
N SER A 162 -4.19 -12.83 -3.03
CA SER A 162 -4.69 -12.66 -1.65
C SER A 162 -3.59 -12.86 -0.61
N ALA A 163 -2.32 -12.63 -0.99
CA ALA A 163 -1.18 -12.82 -0.11
C ALA A 163 -1.18 -11.79 1.03
N LYS A 164 -0.80 -12.24 2.23
CA LYS A 164 -0.69 -11.38 3.41
C LYS A 164 0.71 -11.42 3.98
N VAL A 165 1.42 -10.31 3.89
CA VAL A 165 2.81 -10.13 4.29
C VAL A 165 2.87 -9.15 5.47
N ARG A 166 3.36 -9.60 6.62
CA ARG A 166 3.41 -8.76 7.82
C ARG A 166 4.63 -9.00 8.69
N SER A 167 4.68 -8.34 9.83
CA SER A 167 5.74 -8.46 10.83
C SER A 167 7.10 -7.99 10.29
N PHE A 168 8.12 -8.80 10.39
CA PHE A 168 9.48 -8.51 9.93
C PHE A 168 9.80 -9.16 8.59
N ALA A 169 8.82 -9.21 7.67
CA ALA A 169 9.02 -9.69 6.31
C ALA A 169 10.10 -8.87 5.59
N VAL A 170 10.94 -9.55 4.81
CA VAL A 170 12.01 -8.95 4.00
C VAL A 170 11.97 -9.61 2.63
N LEU A 171 11.35 -8.94 1.66
CA LEU A 171 11.16 -9.45 0.30
C LEU A 171 11.90 -8.53 -0.68
N SER A 172 12.87 -9.05 -1.41
CA SER A 172 13.62 -8.33 -2.45
C SER A 172 13.48 -8.96 -3.83
N GLU A 173 12.96 -10.18 -3.91
CA GLU A 173 12.80 -10.95 -5.15
C GLU A 173 11.45 -11.68 -5.16
N ARG A 174 10.93 -11.96 -6.36
CA ARG A 174 9.67 -12.70 -6.57
C ARG A 174 9.64 -14.07 -5.89
N LYS A 175 10.76 -14.78 -5.86
CA LYS A 175 10.84 -16.12 -5.27
C LYS A 175 10.75 -16.13 -3.74
N MET A 176 10.87 -15.00 -3.06
CA MET A 176 10.88 -14.90 -1.59
C MET A 176 9.50 -14.99 -0.94
N ILE A 177 8.48 -15.25 -1.72
CA ILE A 177 7.11 -15.45 -1.26
C ILE A 177 6.44 -16.60 -1.99
N PHE A 178 5.62 -17.34 -1.26
CA PHE A 178 4.71 -18.36 -1.78
C PHE A 178 3.36 -18.21 -1.10
N TRP A 179 2.28 -18.36 -1.83
CA TRP A 179 0.95 -18.43 -1.23
C TRP A 179 0.07 -19.45 -1.96
N ALA A 180 -0.88 -19.98 -1.20
CA ALA A 180 -1.93 -20.86 -1.70
C ALA A 180 -3.28 -20.40 -1.13
N SER A 181 -4.27 -20.24 -2.00
CA SER A 181 -5.64 -19.90 -1.61
C SER A 181 -6.53 -21.12 -1.60
N ASN A 182 -7.67 -21.04 -0.92
CA ASN A 182 -8.64 -22.14 -0.74
C ASN A 182 -8.04 -23.37 -0.04
N VAL A 183 -7.22 -23.14 0.97
CA VAL A 183 -6.55 -24.19 1.75
C VAL A 183 -7.11 -24.30 3.17
N GLY A 184 -6.99 -25.49 3.76
CA GLY A 184 -7.50 -25.81 5.09
C GLY A 184 -9.03 -25.82 5.18
N THR A 185 -9.56 -26.05 6.36
CA THR A 185 -11.00 -26.21 6.61
C THR A 185 -11.83 -24.96 6.29
N GLU A 186 -11.24 -23.78 6.34
CA GLU A 186 -11.93 -22.51 6.13
C GLU A 186 -11.66 -21.89 4.72
N ASN A 187 -11.06 -22.67 3.82
CA ASN A 187 -10.74 -22.23 2.44
C ASN A 187 -10.03 -20.86 2.38
N GLY A 188 -9.13 -20.59 3.32
CA GLY A 188 -8.41 -19.31 3.39
C GLY A 188 -7.13 -19.31 2.58
N THR A 189 -6.34 -18.26 2.73
CA THR A 189 -5.03 -18.12 2.10
C THR A 189 -3.93 -18.40 3.11
N LEU A 190 -3.03 -19.33 2.78
CA LEU A 190 -1.73 -19.51 3.43
C LEU A 190 -0.70 -18.68 2.68
N THR A 191 0.07 -17.85 3.37
CA THR A 191 1.21 -17.13 2.80
C THR A 191 2.47 -17.48 3.56
N VAL A 192 3.51 -17.92 2.85
CA VAL A 192 4.86 -18.19 3.39
C VAL A 192 5.82 -17.23 2.73
N TYR A 193 6.65 -16.58 3.51
CA TYR A 193 7.54 -15.55 2.99
C TYR A 193 8.82 -15.40 3.81
N ASN A 194 9.84 -14.85 3.17
CA ASN A 194 11.12 -14.58 3.83
C ASN A 194 10.96 -13.47 4.87
N GLY A 195 11.43 -13.74 6.07
CA GLY A 195 11.52 -12.78 7.17
C GLY A 195 12.99 -12.46 7.50
N LYS A 196 13.18 -11.58 8.47
CA LYS A 196 14.51 -11.18 8.94
C LYS A 196 15.34 -12.36 9.46
N ASP A 197 14.70 -13.27 10.17
CA ASP A 197 15.36 -14.35 10.91
C ASP A 197 14.89 -15.75 10.42
N GLY A 198 14.34 -15.86 9.21
CA GLY A 198 13.86 -17.11 8.61
C GLY A 198 12.49 -16.96 7.97
N LEU A 199 11.88 -18.09 7.57
CA LEU A 199 10.57 -18.09 6.95
C LEU A 199 9.46 -17.80 7.95
N LEU A 200 8.56 -16.94 7.54
CA LEU A 200 7.34 -16.57 8.26
C LEU A 200 6.10 -17.10 7.53
N VAL A 201 5.07 -17.38 8.30
CA VAL A 201 3.78 -17.86 7.82
C VAL A 201 2.67 -16.95 8.31
N THR A 202 1.74 -16.62 7.41
CA THR A 202 0.46 -15.98 7.74
C THR A 202 -0.68 -16.85 7.27
N ARG A 203 -1.63 -17.16 8.15
CA ARG A 203 -2.87 -17.92 7.84
C ARG A 203 -4.00 -17.43 8.75
N GLY A 204 -4.99 -16.75 8.18
CA GLY A 204 -6.04 -16.12 8.97
C GLY A 204 -5.45 -15.10 9.96
N CYS A 205 -5.72 -15.27 11.24
CA CYS A 205 -5.15 -14.43 12.30
C CYS A 205 -3.75 -14.88 12.76
N PHE A 206 -3.30 -16.08 12.37
CA PHE A 206 -1.97 -16.59 12.74
C PHE A 206 -0.86 -15.84 12.00
N THR A 207 0.22 -15.54 12.71
CA THR A 207 1.53 -15.20 12.16
C THR A 207 2.62 -15.71 13.09
N GLY A 208 3.62 -16.34 12.53
CA GLY A 208 4.77 -16.89 13.25
C GLY A 208 5.75 -17.54 12.30
N THR A 209 6.70 -18.28 12.86
CA THR A 209 7.62 -19.11 12.07
C THR A 209 6.90 -20.32 11.48
N VAL A 210 7.58 -21.01 10.57
CA VAL A 210 7.06 -22.27 10.00
C VAL A 210 6.86 -23.33 11.10
N GLU A 211 7.80 -23.42 12.04
CA GLU A 211 7.76 -24.37 13.13
C GLU A 211 6.56 -24.13 14.07
N GLU A 212 6.35 -22.85 14.43
CA GLU A 212 5.20 -22.44 15.25
C GLU A 212 3.87 -22.72 14.54
N PHE A 213 3.81 -22.50 13.23
CA PHE A 213 2.62 -22.76 12.43
C PHE A 213 2.28 -24.26 12.40
N LEU A 214 3.28 -25.12 12.12
CA LEU A 214 3.07 -26.55 12.07
C LEU A 214 2.70 -27.11 13.44
N ALA A 215 3.38 -26.69 14.50
CA ALA A 215 3.02 -27.07 15.87
C ALA A 215 1.58 -26.68 16.22
N LYS A 216 1.17 -25.45 15.87
CA LYS A 216 -0.22 -25.01 16.08
C LYS A 216 -1.21 -25.81 15.25
N SER A 217 -0.85 -26.15 14.02
CA SER A 217 -1.68 -26.98 13.15
C SER A 217 -1.89 -28.37 13.75
N ASP A 218 -0.85 -28.96 14.34
CA ASP A 218 -0.92 -30.29 14.99
C ASP A 218 -1.85 -30.30 16.20
N GLU A 219 -2.03 -29.18 16.88
CA GLU A 219 -2.94 -29.05 18.02
C GLU A 219 -4.42 -28.95 17.60
N VAL A 220 -4.71 -28.25 16.47
CA VAL A 220 -6.09 -27.76 16.23
C VAL A 220 -6.75 -28.34 14.98
N HIS A 221 -6.02 -29.02 14.09
CA HIS A 221 -6.56 -29.52 12.83
C HIS A 221 -6.64 -31.07 12.80
N ASP A 222 -7.47 -31.59 11.90
CA ASP A 222 -7.49 -32.99 11.57
C ASP A 222 -6.28 -33.44 10.73
N GLU A 223 -6.05 -34.74 10.62
CA GLU A 223 -4.90 -35.30 9.92
C GLU A 223 -4.83 -34.91 8.44
N LYS A 224 -5.95 -34.71 7.78
CA LYS A 224 -6.03 -34.32 6.38
C LYS A 224 -5.51 -32.87 6.23
N THR A 225 -5.99 -31.95 7.05
CA THR A 225 -5.60 -30.55 7.04
C THR A 225 -4.14 -30.35 7.48
N LYS A 226 -3.67 -31.10 8.48
CA LYS A 226 -2.25 -31.14 8.87
C LYS A 226 -1.38 -31.52 7.69
N ARG A 227 -1.73 -32.61 7.01
CA ARG A 227 -0.94 -33.08 5.85
C ARG A 227 -0.95 -32.08 4.69
N GLU A 228 -2.09 -31.43 4.43
CA GLU A 228 -2.18 -30.37 3.43
C GLU A 228 -1.19 -29.23 3.75
N TYR A 229 -1.19 -28.71 4.97
CA TYR A 229 -0.28 -27.64 5.38
C TYR A 229 1.19 -28.07 5.34
N GLN A 230 1.52 -29.26 5.77
CA GLN A 230 2.89 -29.81 5.68
C GLN A 230 3.39 -29.81 4.23
N LEU A 231 2.60 -30.30 3.28
CA LEU A 231 2.95 -30.33 1.86
C LEU A 231 3.13 -28.91 1.29
N LEU A 232 2.26 -27.97 1.63
CA LEU A 232 2.37 -26.59 1.18
C LEU A 232 3.62 -25.89 1.73
N ILE A 233 3.96 -26.17 2.98
CA ILE A 233 5.21 -25.64 3.59
C ILE A 233 6.45 -26.26 2.92
N GLU A 234 6.44 -27.56 2.62
CA GLU A 234 7.55 -28.21 1.88
C GLU A 234 7.74 -27.54 0.51
N VAL A 235 6.67 -27.33 -0.25
CA VAL A 235 6.71 -26.61 -1.53
C VAL A 235 7.24 -25.19 -1.35
N ALA A 236 6.75 -24.47 -0.35
CA ALA A 236 7.20 -23.10 -0.07
C ALA A 236 8.71 -23.05 0.24
N LYS A 237 9.21 -23.92 1.12
CA LYS A 237 10.65 -24.04 1.45
C LYS A 237 11.48 -24.32 0.19
N SER A 238 11.08 -25.30 -0.61
CA SER A 238 11.78 -25.63 -1.85
C SER A 238 11.88 -24.42 -2.81
N ARG A 239 10.79 -23.66 -2.98
CA ARG A 239 10.77 -22.50 -3.88
C ARG A 239 11.55 -21.30 -3.34
N ILE A 240 11.41 -20.99 -2.05
CA ILE A 240 12.00 -19.78 -1.45
C ILE A 240 13.48 -19.99 -1.17
N LEU A 241 13.85 -21.12 -0.58
CA LEU A 241 15.23 -21.43 -0.16
C LEU A 241 16.05 -22.09 -1.28
N GLY A 242 15.39 -22.69 -2.27
CA GLY A 242 16.07 -23.46 -3.33
C GLY A 242 16.58 -24.82 -2.82
N GLU A 243 16.04 -25.32 -1.72
CA GLU A 243 16.39 -26.64 -1.18
C GLU A 243 15.76 -27.74 -2.03
N ALA A 244 16.57 -28.68 -2.51
CA ALA A 244 16.06 -29.93 -3.08
C ALA A 244 15.45 -30.76 -1.94
N THR A 245 14.18 -31.08 -2.02
CA THR A 245 13.50 -32.03 -1.14
C THR A 245 13.97 -33.46 -1.40
#